data_4524e997a5f72f8edf996e8efd2ae4ac
#
_entry.id   4524e997a5f72f8edf996e8efd2ae4ac
#
_cell.length_a   1.000
_cell.length_b   1.000
_cell.length_c   1.000
_cell.angle_alpha   90.00
_cell.angle_beta   90.00
_cell.angle_gamma   90.00
#
_symmetry.space_group_name_H-M   'P 1'
#
loop_
_entity.id
_entity.type
_entity.pdbx_description
1 polymer ?
#
loop_
_entity_poly.entity_id
_entity_poly.type
_entity_poly.pdbx_seq_one_letter_code
_entity_poly.pdbx_strand_id
1 'polypeptide(L)'
;MKAVLISISPLWTAPILDGSKTLEIRKNCPKITTPFMVYIYETKGGGGRGQVVAEFTCDNIKCFDVPYPAYPAFQTTLDPEILKASRVTYYALHRYAYHDSLYGWHITGLKVYGTPMELSKFVCRKPLKHPPQSWCYVAALGKEQEK
;
A
#
# COMPACT_ATOMS: atom_id res chain seq x y z
N MET A 1 2.29 15.69 12.54
CA MET A 1 1.60 15.42 11.27
C MET A 1 1.23 13.95 11.20
N LYS A 2 0.04 13.67 10.71
CA LYS A 2 -0.48 12.32 10.62
C LYS A 2 0.01 11.63 9.36
N ALA A 3 0.46 10.40 9.50
CA ALA A 3 0.90 9.54 8.40
C ALA A 3 0.21 8.18 8.52
N VAL A 4 0.54 7.27 7.64
CA VAL A 4 -0.05 5.93 7.61
C VAL A 4 1.07 4.90 7.63
N LEU A 5 0.87 3.82 8.38
CA LEU A 5 1.72 2.64 8.31
C LEU A 5 0.88 1.51 7.74
N ILE A 6 1.36 0.89 6.65
CA ILE A 6 0.65 -0.14 5.92
C ILE A 6 1.42 -1.46 5.98
N SER A 7 0.71 -2.56 6.24
CA SER A 7 1.30 -3.90 6.25
C SER A 7 1.17 -4.52 4.87
N ILE A 8 2.29 -4.92 4.29
CA ILE A 8 2.34 -5.50 2.94
C ILE A 8 3.19 -6.77 2.99
N SER A 9 2.70 -7.83 2.34
CA SER A 9 3.44 -9.09 2.26
C SER A 9 4.65 -8.99 1.33
N PRO A 10 5.68 -9.85 1.50
CA PRO A 10 6.85 -9.83 0.62
C PRO A 10 6.52 -10.00 -0.87
N LEU A 11 5.46 -10.73 -1.18
CA LEU A 11 4.99 -10.89 -2.55
C LEU A 11 4.76 -9.54 -3.24
N TRP A 12 4.26 -8.57 -2.49
CA TRP A 12 3.92 -7.24 -3.02
C TRP A 12 4.95 -6.17 -2.67
N THR A 13 5.72 -6.32 -1.58
CA THR A 13 6.80 -5.36 -1.31
C THR A 13 7.90 -5.44 -2.37
N ALA A 14 8.21 -6.65 -2.86
CA ALA A 14 9.25 -6.80 -3.87
C ALA A 14 9.00 -5.93 -5.12
N PRO A 15 7.84 -5.98 -5.77
CA PRO A 15 7.59 -5.11 -6.93
C PRO A 15 7.45 -3.62 -6.58
N ILE A 16 7.07 -3.29 -5.34
CA ILE A 16 7.10 -1.89 -4.91
C ILE A 16 8.54 -1.40 -4.81
N LEU A 17 9.40 -2.18 -4.14
CA LEU A 17 10.78 -1.77 -3.90
C LEU A 17 11.62 -1.69 -5.17
N ASP A 18 11.30 -2.48 -6.20
CA ASP A 18 11.99 -2.40 -7.49
C ASP A 18 11.39 -1.33 -8.42
N GLY A 19 10.30 -0.68 -8.01
CA GLY A 19 9.67 0.39 -8.76
C GLY A 19 8.65 -0.05 -9.80
N SER A 20 8.43 -1.35 -9.98
CA SER A 20 7.50 -1.84 -11.01
C SER A 20 6.03 -1.75 -10.60
N LYS A 21 5.74 -1.74 -9.29
CA LYS A 21 4.39 -1.56 -8.76
C LYS A 21 4.28 -0.15 -8.21
N THR A 22 3.43 0.67 -8.83
CA THR A 22 3.25 2.08 -8.46
C THR A 22 1.83 2.38 -7.96
N LEU A 23 1.02 1.34 -7.77
CA LEU A 23 -0.34 1.49 -7.27
C LEU A 23 -0.62 0.35 -6.29
N GLU A 24 -0.90 0.70 -5.04
CA GLU A 24 -1.30 -0.27 -4.02
C GLU A 24 -2.82 -0.29 -3.92
N ILE A 25 -3.40 -1.49 -3.98
CA ILE A 25 -4.85 -1.65 -4.00
C ILE A 25 -5.35 -2.07 -2.62
N ARG A 26 -6.30 -1.31 -2.09
CA ARG A 26 -6.93 -1.58 -0.79
C ARG A 26 -8.44 -1.42 -0.87
N LYS A 27 -9.14 -2.00 0.11
CA LYS A 27 -10.60 -1.92 0.19
C LYS A 27 -11.10 -0.64 0.83
N ASN A 28 -10.21 0.13 1.43
CA ASN A 28 -10.52 1.41 2.04
C ASN A 28 -9.31 2.35 1.94
N CYS A 29 -9.48 3.55 2.43
CA CYS A 29 -8.41 4.54 2.41
C CYS A 29 -8.50 5.43 3.64
N PRO A 30 -7.37 6.10 4.01
CA PRO A 30 -7.38 7.02 5.14
C PRO A 30 -8.25 8.24 4.85
N LYS A 31 -8.71 8.87 5.93
CA LYS A 31 -9.51 10.11 5.87
C LYS A 31 -8.61 11.34 6.05
N ILE A 32 -7.42 11.31 5.49
CA ILE A 32 -6.52 12.46 5.48
C ILE A 32 -6.28 12.90 4.05
N THR A 33 -6.02 14.18 3.89
CA THR A 33 -5.85 14.79 2.57
C THR A 33 -4.54 14.35 1.93
N THR A 34 -4.58 14.00 0.64
CA THR A 34 -3.35 13.77 -0.12
C THR A 34 -2.67 15.12 -0.40
N PRO A 35 -1.32 15.16 -0.47
CA PRO A 35 -0.43 14.02 -0.26
C PRO A 35 -0.21 13.71 1.21
N PHE A 36 0.05 12.44 1.53
CA PHE A 36 0.43 12.03 2.87
C PHE A 36 1.52 10.96 2.81
N MET A 37 2.26 10.84 3.90
CA MET A 37 3.36 9.87 4.00
C MET A 37 2.83 8.49 4.37
N VAL A 38 3.38 7.46 3.73
CA VAL A 38 3.06 6.06 4.01
C VAL A 38 4.35 5.30 4.30
N TYR A 39 4.37 4.60 5.43
CA TYR A 39 5.47 3.72 5.81
C TYR A 39 5.07 2.27 5.54
N ILE A 40 5.95 1.50 4.92
CA ILE A 40 5.68 0.12 4.52
C ILE A 40 6.30 -0.84 5.51
N TYR A 41 5.46 -1.54 6.26
CA TYR A 41 5.86 -2.67 7.10
C TYR A 41 5.75 -3.95 6.26
N GLU A 42 6.88 -4.66 6.10
CA GLU A 42 6.88 -5.95 5.40
C GLU A 42 6.55 -7.05 6.39
N THR A 43 5.46 -7.77 6.15
CA THR A 43 5.00 -8.82 7.06
C THR A 43 5.98 -10.00 7.10
N LYS A 44 6.00 -10.72 8.23
CA LYS A 44 6.90 -11.86 8.41
C LYS A 44 6.51 -13.07 7.57
N GLY A 45 5.22 -13.23 7.30
CA GLY A 45 4.73 -14.34 6.49
C GLY A 45 5.37 -14.34 5.11
N GLY A 46 5.70 -15.55 4.59
CA GLY A 46 6.34 -15.66 3.29
C GLY A 46 7.81 -15.26 3.27
N GLY A 47 8.47 -15.24 4.43
CA GLY A 47 9.90 -14.91 4.52
C GLY A 47 10.19 -13.41 4.62
N GLY A 48 9.20 -12.60 4.98
CA GLY A 48 9.37 -11.18 5.14
C GLY A 48 10.16 -10.78 6.38
N ARG A 49 10.62 -9.54 6.40
CA ARG A 49 11.53 -9.04 7.44
C ARG A 49 10.87 -8.73 8.77
N GLY A 50 9.56 -8.45 8.80
CA GLY A 50 8.89 -8.02 10.02
C GLY A 50 9.38 -6.67 10.50
N GLN A 51 9.70 -5.77 9.57
CA GLN A 51 10.23 -4.44 9.83
C GLN A 51 9.68 -3.45 8.81
N VAL A 52 9.83 -2.16 9.10
CA VAL A 52 9.48 -1.11 8.14
C VAL A 52 10.65 -0.94 7.17
N VAL A 53 10.38 -1.20 5.90
CA VAL A 53 11.43 -1.33 4.88
C VAL A 53 11.54 -0.13 3.95
N ALA A 54 10.50 0.71 3.90
CA ALA A 54 10.47 1.82 2.96
C ALA A 54 9.38 2.83 3.34
N GLU A 55 9.39 3.96 2.66
CA GLU A 55 8.33 4.95 2.75
C GLU A 55 8.03 5.50 1.36
N PHE A 56 6.83 6.00 1.19
CA PHE A 56 6.46 6.71 -0.03
C PHE A 56 5.45 7.82 0.28
N THR A 57 5.25 8.71 -0.67
CA THR A 57 4.18 9.69 -0.62
C THR A 57 3.01 9.17 -1.43
N CYS A 58 1.83 9.12 -0.82
CA CYS A 58 0.60 8.88 -1.54
C CYS A 58 0.04 10.23 -1.98
N ASP A 59 0.19 10.54 -3.25
CA ASP A 59 -0.20 11.82 -3.80
C ASP A 59 -1.60 11.82 -4.40
N ASN A 60 -2.17 10.63 -4.60
CA ASN A 60 -3.49 10.46 -5.17
C ASN A 60 -4.08 9.11 -4.78
N ILE A 61 -5.38 9.09 -4.53
CA ILE A 61 -6.13 7.86 -4.31
C ILE A 61 -7.27 7.84 -5.31
N LYS A 62 -7.34 6.77 -6.10
CA LYS A 62 -8.37 6.58 -7.09
C LYS A 62 -9.33 5.48 -6.63
N CYS A 63 -10.60 5.84 -6.44
CA CYS A 63 -11.66 4.87 -6.18
C CYS A 63 -12.15 4.31 -7.52
N PHE A 64 -12.28 3.00 -7.61
CA PHE A 64 -12.75 2.37 -8.85
C PHE A 64 -13.51 1.09 -8.55
N ASP A 65 -14.38 0.71 -9.48
CA ASP A 65 -15.11 -0.54 -9.43
C ASP A 65 -14.47 -1.54 -10.38
N VAL A 66 -14.52 -2.83 -10.00
CA VAL A 66 -14.05 -3.89 -10.87
C VAL A 66 -15.28 -4.49 -11.53
N PRO A 67 -15.53 -4.19 -12.81
CA PRO A 67 -16.76 -4.65 -13.47
C PRO A 67 -16.76 -6.16 -13.64
N TYR A 68 -17.95 -6.75 -13.60
CA TYR A 68 -18.09 -8.12 -14.04
C TYR A 68 -17.70 -8.23 -15.50
N PRO A 69 -17.02 -9.32 -15.88
CA PRO A 69 -16.71 -9.51 -17.28
C PRO A 69 -18.01 -9.59 -18.07
N ALA A 70 -18.13 -8.70 -19.07
CA ALA A 70 -19.22 -8.81 -20.04
C ALA A 70 -19.04 -10.09 -20.84
N TYR A 71 -20.12 -10.66 -21.35
CA TYR A 71 -20.01 -11.77 -22.25
C TYR A 71 -19.88 -11.24 -23.68
N PRO A 72 -18.84 -11.61 -24.41
CA PRO A 72 -17.73 -12.53 -24.05
C PRO A 72 -16.76 -11.94 -23.01
N ALA A 73 -16.27 -12.80 -22.14
CA ALA A 73 -15.59 -12.49 -20.90
C ALA A 73 -14.26 -11.74 -21.01
N PHE A 74 -13.76 -11.53 -22.22
CA PHE A 74 -12.47 -10.84 -22.41
C PHE A 74 -12.63 -9.34 -22.64
N GLN A 75 -13.85 -8.79 -22.63
CA GLN A 75 -14.05 -7.35 -22.71
C GLN A 75 -14.33 -6.79 -21.33
N THR A 76 -13.39 -6.04 -20.81
CA THR A 76 -13.53 -5.35 -19.55
C THR A 76 -13.46 -3.84 -19.77
N THR A 77 -14.21 -3.08 -18.97
CA THR A 77 -14.13 -1.62 -18.97
C THR A 77 -13.14 -1.10 -17.94
N LEU A 78 -12.46 -1.99 -17.22
CA LEU A 78 -11.43 -1.58 -16.27
C LEU A 78 -10.24 -0.94 -17.00
N ASP A 79 -9.80 0.20 -16.49
CA ASP A 79 -8.65 0.92 -17.05
C ASP A 79 -7.41 0.01 -17.04
N PRO A 80 -6.79 -0.26 -18.20
CA PRO A 80 -5.60 -1.11 -18.26
C PRO A 80 -4.43 -0.58 -17.43
N GLU A 81 -4.35 0.73 -17.20
CA GLU A 81 -3.29 1.30 -16.38
C GLU A 81 -3.38 0.85 -14.93
N ILE A 82 -4.58 0.57 -14.42
CA ILE A 82 -4.74 0.04 -13.07
C ILE A 82 -4.06 -1.33 -12.96
N LEU A 83 -4.26 -2.21 -13.93
CA LEU A 83 -3.64 -3.53 -13.93
C LEU A 83 -2.12 -3.42 -14.04
N LYS A 84 -1.65 -2.55 -14.92
CA LYS A 84 -0.22 -2.36 -15.14
C LYS A 84 0.45 -1.77 -13.89
N ALA A 85 -0.10 -0.70 -13.35
CA ALA A 85 0.48 0.00 -12.20
C ALA A 85 0.42 -0.83 -10.92
N SER A 86 -0.64 -1.59 -10.72
CA SER A 86 -0.82 -2.42 -9.52
C SER A 86 -0.12 -3.75 -9.59
N ARG A 87 0.24 -4.21 -10.76
CA ARG A 87 0.82 -5.54 -11.00
C ARG A 87 -0.10 -6.68 -10.59
N VAL A 88 -1.40 -6.42 -10.54
CA VAL A 88 -2.41 -7.40 -10.15
C VAL A 88 -3.26 -7.74 -11.39
N THR A 89 -3.61 -9.01 -11.54
CA THR A 89 -4.46 -9.44 -12.67
C THR A 89 -5.90 -9.01 -12.45
N TYR A 90 -6.65 -8.91 -13.55
CA TYR A 90 -8.08 -8.61 -13.48
C TYR A 90 -8.82 -9.59 -12.56
N TYR A 91 -8.54 -10.88 -12.70
CA TYR A 91 -9.23 -11.90 -11.89
C TYR A 91 -8.92 -11.78 -10.40
N ALA A 92 -7.67 -11.45 -10.07
CA ALA A 92 -7.28 -11.22 -8.68
C ALA A 92 -8.00 -10.01 -8.10
N LEU A 93 -8.09 -8.91 -8.86
CA LEU A 93 -8.82 -7.70 -8.43
C LEU A 93 -10.30 -7.99 -8.26
N HIS A 94 -10.90 -8.70 -9.20
CA HIS A 94 -12.32 -9.05 -9.16
C HIS A 94 -12.64 -9.87 -7.92
N ARG A 95 -11.79 -10.85 -7.60
CA ARG A 95 -11.94 -11.69 -6.40
C ARG A 95 -11.77 -10.87 -5.13
N TYR A 96 -10.76 -10.01 -5.11
CA TYR A 96 -10.46 -9.17 -3.95
C TYR A 96 -11.59 -8.17 -3.69
N ALA A 97 -12.12 -7.56 -4.73
CA ALA A 97 -13.19 -6.57 -4.62
C ALA A 97 -14.49 -7.17 -4.07
N TYR A 98 -14.84 -8.36 -4.51
CA TYR A 98 -16.07 -9.06 -4.12
C TYR A 98 -17.27 -8.11 -4.11
N HIS A 99 -17.53 -7.47 -5.27
CA HIS A 99 -18.60 -6.50 -5.52
C HIS A 99 -18.42 -5.11 -4.87
N ASP A 100 -17.37 -4.92 -4.09
CA ASP A 100 -17.10 -3.62 -3.47
C ASP A 100 -16.18 -2.78 -4.35
N SER A 101 -16.21 -1.46 -4.15
CA SER A 101 -15.23 -0.56 -4.75
C SER A 101 -13.86 -0.78 -4.13
N LEU A 102 -12.83 -0.53 -4.91
CA LEU A 102 -11.44 -0.58 -4.46
C LEU A 102 -10.81 0.79 -4.53
N TYR A 103 -9.71 0.96 -3.81
CA TYR A 103 -8.96 2.20 -3.76
C TYR A 103 -7.52 1.94 -4.19
N GLY A 104 -7.08 2.67 -5.21
CA GLY A 104 -5.70 2.62 -5.66
C GLY A 104 -4.91 3.77 -5.04
N TRP A 105 -3.93 3.45 -4.20
CA TRP A 105 -3.05 4.43 -3.56
C TRP A 105 -1.82 4.59 -4.46
N HIS A 106 -1.67 5.76 -5.07
CA HIS A 106 -0.55 6.00 -5.96
C HIS A 106 0.74 6.18 -5.17
N ILE A 107 1.78 5.46 -5.58
CA ILE A 107 3.08 5.45 -4.93
C ILE A 107 4.01 6.39 -5.67
N THR A 108 4.48 7.44 -4.98
CA THR A 108 5.46 8.36 -5.52
C THR A 108 6.51 8.68 -4.46
N GLY A 109 7.67 9.16 -4.88
CA GLY A 109 8.73 9.53 -3.94
C GLY A 109 9.21 8.37 -3.07
N LEU A 110 9.25 7.16 -3.62
CA LEU A 110 9.65 5.97 -2.89
C LEU A 110 11.08 6.11 -2.37
N LYS A 111 11.24 5.83 -1.07
CA LYS A 111 12.54 5.77 -0.42
C LYS A 111 12.67 4.42 0.25
N VAL A 112 13.55 3.57 -0.28
CA VAL A 112 13.86 2.27 0.30
C VAL A 112 14.91 2.48 1.38
N TYR A 113 14.66 2.00 2.59
CA TYR A 113 15.59 2.19 3.69
C TYR A 113 16.82 1.30 3.52
N GLY A 114 18.01 1.90 3.66
CA GLY A 114 19.24 1.13 3.69
C GLY A 114 19.30 0.19 4.89
N THR A 115 18.74 0.64 6.02
CA THR A 115 18.56 -0.17 7.23
C THR A 115 17.10 -0.14 7.60
N PRO A 116 16.37 -1.28 7.51
CA PRO A 116 14.97 -1.34 7.95
C PRO A 116 14.80 -0.91 9.40
N MET A 117 13.65 -0.37 9.71
CA MET A 117 13.34 0.18 11.03
C MET A 117 12.41 -0.74 11.80
N GLU A 118 12.62 -0.79 13.11
CA GLU A 118 11.74 -1.55 13.99
C GLU A 118 10.36 -0.90 14.08
N LEU A 119 9.33 -1.73 14.17
CA LEU A 119 7.95 -1.28 14.27
C LEU A 119 7.73 -0.34 15.46
N SER A 120 8.45 -0.56 16.55
CA SER A 120 8.33 0.23 17.79
C SER A 120 8.72 1.69 17.63
N LYS A 121 9.38 2.05 16.54
CA LYS A 121 9.70 3.46 16.24
C LYS A 121 8.50 4.24 15.71
N PHE A 122 7.42 3.56 15.39
CA PHE A 122 6.21 4.17 14.85
C PHE A 122 5.14 4.22 15.92
N VAL A 123 4.50 5.37 16.07
CA VAL A 123 3.64 5.66 17.20
C VAL A 123 2.22 5.98 16.73
N CYS A 124 1.26 5.20 17.26
CA CYS A 124 -0.16 5.52 17.25
C CYS A 124 -0.59 5.60 18.71
N ARG A 125 -0.52 6.79 19.32
CA ARG A 125 -0.65 7.07 20.77
C ARG A 125 0.47 6.45 21.59
N LYS A 126 0.84 5.21 21.30
CA LYS A 126 1.95 4.46 21.91
C LYS A 126 2.80 3.86 20.81
N PRO A 127 4.07 3.54 21.08
CA PRO A 127 4.85 2.77 20.12
C PRO A 127 4.14 1.48 19.76
N LEU A 128 4.16 1.13 18.48
CA LEU A 128 3.48 -0.06 18.00
C LEU A 128 4.21 -1.32 18.46
N LYS A 129 3.46 -2.27 18.99
CA LYS A 129 3.96 -3.59 19.38
C LYS A 129 3.65 -4.65 18.33
N HIS A 130 2.58 -4.44 17.60
CA HIS A 130 2.11 -5.36 16.56
C HIS A 130 1.76 -4.57 15.31
N PRO A 131 2.02 -5.12 14.11
CA PRO A 131 1.64 -4.44 12.89
C PRO A 131 0.11 -4.41 12.75
N PRO A 132 -0.43 -3.38 12.08
CA PRO A 132 -1.86 -3.39 11.78
C PRO A 132 -2.19 -4.52 10.81
N GLN A 133 -3.42 -5.00 10.85
CA GLN A 133 -3.89 -6.03 9.93
C GLN A 133 -3.89 -5.51 8.48
N SER A 134 -4.23 -4.26 8.27
CA SER A 134 -4.18 -3.60 6.97
C SER A 134 -3.30 -2.36 7.05
N TRP A 135 -3.79 -1.30 7.67
CA TRP A 135 -3.04 -0.06 7.88
C TRP A 135 -3.57 0.66 9.11
N CYS A 136 -2.77 1.58 9.64
CA CYS A 136 -3.18 2.42 10.75
C CYS A 136 -2.56 3.81 10.64
N TYR A 137 -3.12 4.76 11.37
CA TYR A 137 -2.51 6.09 11.47
C TYR A 137 -1.32 6.05 12.41
N VAL A 138 -0.27 6.77 12.06
CA VAL A 138 0.91 6.95 12.91
C VAL A 138 1.36 8.41 12.82
N ALA A 139 2.18 8.83 13.79
CA ALA A 139 2.84 10.12 13.69
C ALA A 139 3.91 10.04 12.60
N ALA A 140 4.00 11.08 11.78
CA ALA A 140 5.08 11.17 10.81
C ALA A 140 6.41 11.29 11.55
N LEU A 141 7.43 10.58 11.05
CA LEU A 141 8.77 10.68 11.62
C LEU A 141 9.34 12.07 11.38
N GLY A 142 10.03 12.61 12.39
CA GLY A 142 10.78 13.84 12.23
C GLY A 142 12.05 13.60 11.41
N LYS A 143 12.61 14.69 10.86
CA LYS A 143 13.83 14.60 10.05
C LYS A 143 14.99 13.95 10.78
N GLU A 144 15.05 14.10 12.10
CA GLU A 144 16.10 13.53 12.94
C GLU A 144 16.02 12.01 13.02
N GLN A 145 14.82 11.45 12.87
CA GLN A 145 14.57 10.01 12.92
C GLN A 145 14.79 9.34 11.57
N GLU A 146 14.87 10.11 10.49
CA GLU A 146 15.08 9.60 9.14
C GLU A 146 16.55 9.34 8.81
N LYS A 147 17.46 9.78 9.66
CA LYS A 147 18.90 9.62 9.46
C LYS A 147 19.43 8.27 9.91
#